data_4ce55bb58061913c1c9e99b1f51347b4
#
_entry.id   4ce55bb58061913c1c9e99b1f51347b4
#
_cell.length_a   1.000
_cell.length_b   1.000
_cell.length_c   1.000
_cell.angle_alpha   90.00
_cell.angle_beta   90.00
_cell.angle_gamma   90.00
#
_symmetry.space_group_name_H-M   'P 1'
#
loop_
_entity.id
_entity.type
_entity.pdbx_description
1 polymer ?
#
loop_
_entity_poly.entity_id
_entity_poly.type
_entity_poly.pdbx_seq_one_letter_code
_entity_poly.pdbx_strand_id
1 'polypeptide(L)'
;MIYLKENNMKKFLLNFLIFIFCLIFGVLIGLGYDFIYKFIYTIITESIKLKEYLYRPLSLFLTGLIYIGFLTYFFISFILSGFASEIFNYLVREMRKQQLLPVTLKIKNKIFFIDIYDDIIKIFNTFIRLFFEVKQDKDKFLKVLELHLDPNVKKEIEQRNINEIYIGNKTKTGTILFSDLRGFTYVSEFYSPDEVVMILNEYLSESTKIINKYHGRVNKYIGDAILAVFEEPPKYANYMDQDKAILAALDMQVQFQLLHKKWKEKINPLLKIGLGIGLSRGPFLVGNIGSENRMEYTVIGDTVNFASRLCSIAKEGQIIISDDIYKTMENLLVVDVLEPVEIKGKTGKYNIYSVKTRKMLV
;
A
#
# COMPACT_ATOMS: atom_id res chain seq x y z
N MET A 1 30.90 -29.96 46.79
CA MET A 1 31.69 -30.35 45.62
C MET A 1 31.02 -31.45 44.79
N ILE A 2 30.38 -32.45 45.40
CA ILE A 2 29.69 -33.56 44.71
C ILE A 2 28.43 -33.07 43.95
N TYR A 3 27.65 -32.15 44.50
CA TYR A 3 26.42 -31.60 43.92
C TYR A 3 26.66 -30.78 42.63
N LEU A 4 27.80 -30.09 42.54
CA LEU A 4 28.21 -29.35 41.33
C LEU A 4 28.65 -30.28 40.18
N LYS A 5 29.23 -31.44 40.52
CA LYS A 5 29.64 -32.46 39.53
C LYS A 5 28.43 -33.17 38.89
N GLU A 6 27.41 -33.44 39.69
CA GLU A 6 26.18 -34.11 39.26
C GLU A 6 25.33 -33.20 38.33
N ASN A 7 25.28 -31.93 38.61
CA ASN A 7 24.54 -30.95 37.77
C ASN A 7 25.26 -30.71 36.43
N ASN A 8 26.58 -30.74 36.40
CA ASN A 8 27.37 -30.64 35.17
C ASN A 8 27.25 -31.91 34.31
N MET A 9 27.15 -33.07 34.93
CA MET A 9 26.96 -34.35 34.20
C MET A 9 25.55 -34.46 33.63
N LYS A 10 24.50 -34.03 34.34
CA LYS A 10 23.12 -33.96 33.82
C LYS A 10 23.01 -32.95 32.66
N LYS A 11 23.67 -31.81 32.76
CA LYS A 11 23.76 -30.82 31.65
C LYS A 11 24.49 -31.41 30.43
N PHE A 12 25.61 -32.12 30.67
CA PHE A 12 26.34 -32.78 29.59
C PHE A 12 25.48 -33.85 28.88
N LEU A 13 24.79 -34.72 29.66
CA LEU A 13 23.89 -35.75 29.09
C LEU A 13 22.73 -35.12 28.29
N LEU A 14 22.16 -34.06 28.82
CA LEU A 14 21.06 -33.35 28.12
C LEU A 14 21.54 -32.74 26.80
N ASN A 15 22.70 -32.10 26.80
CA ASN A 15 23.28 -31.52 25.57
C ASN A 15 23.69 -32.60 24.56
N PHE A 16 24.15 -33.75 25.02
CA PHE A 16 24.49 -34.90 24.18
C PHE A 16 23.23 -35.53 23.55
N LEU A 17 22.13 -35.65 24.31
CA LEU A 17 20.85 -36.11 23.81
C LEU A 17 20.23 -35.14 22.77
N ILE A 18 20.32 -33.84 23.04
CA ILE A 18 19.88 -32.80 22.10
C ILE A 18 20.71 -32.88 20.81
N PHE A 19 22.00 -33.14 20.90
CA PHE A 19 22.86 -33.34 19.74
C PHE A 19 22.46 -34.54 18.90
N ILE A 20 22.26 -35.71 19.51
CA ILE A 20 21.81 -36.92 18.79
C ILE A 20 20.47 -36.65 18.12
N PHE A 21 19.54 -35.98 18.83
CA PHE A 21 18.25 -35.59 18.27
C PHE A 21 18.38 -34.65 17.06
N CYS A 22 19.24 -33.62 17.15
CA CYS A 22 19.51 -32.71 16.04
C CYS A 22 20.19 -33.40 14.86
N LEU A 23 21.05 -34.38 15.10
CA LEU A 23 21.72 -35.16 14.05
C LEU A 23 20.75 -36.09 13.33
N ILE A 24 19.87 -36.78 14.06
CA ILE A 24 18.79 -37.62 13.50
C ILE A 24 17.80 -36.74 12.75
N PHE A 25 17.42 -35.60 13.30
CA PHE A 25 16.48 -34.66 12.68
C PHE A 25 17.07 -34.01 11.42
N GLY A 26 18.38 -33.69 11.43
CA GLY A 26 19.11 -33.20 10.25
C GLY A 26 19.16 -34.22 9.10
N VAL A 27 19.36 -35.49 9.44
CA VAL A 27 19.33 -36.60 8.45
C VAL A 27 17.90 -36.79 7.92
N LEU A 28 16.89 -36.75 8.78
CA LEU A 28 15.47 -36.84 8.39
C LEU A 28 15.03 -35.65 7.52
N ILE A 29 15.49 -34.45 7.84
CA ILE A 29 15.25 -33.24 7.00
C ILE A 29 15.97 -33.38 5.67
N GLY A 30 17.21 -33.89 5.62
CA GLY A 30 17.94 -34.13 4.39
C GLY A 30 17.25 -35.14 3.48
N LEU A 31 16.75 -36.26 4.04
CA LEU A 31 15.96 -37.25 3.31
C LEU A 31 14.58 -36.72 2.89
N GLY A 32 13.91 -35.99 3.78
CA GLY A 32 12.63 -35.36 3.49
C GLY A 32 12.76 -34.20 2.47
N TYR A 33 13.87 -33.49 2.49
CA TYR A 33 14.18 -32.43 1.53
C TYR A 33 14.31 -32.96 0.10
N ASP A 34 14.96 -34.11 -0.09
CA ASP A 34 15.10 -34.74 -1.42
C ASP A 34 13.74 -35.20 -1.97
N PHE A 35 12.86 -35.65 -1.11
CA PHE A 35 11.47 -36.02 -1.45
C PHE A 35 10.61 -34.78 -1.76
N ILE A 36 10.66 -33.76 -0.91
CA ILE A 36 9.93 -32.49 -1.10
C ILE A 36 10.47 -31.73 -2.31
N TYR A 37 11.78 -31.73 -2.52
CA TYR A 37 12.42 -31.14 -3.70
C TYR A 37 11.95 -31.83 -4.99
N LYS A 38 11.95 -33.16 -5.05
CA LYS A 38 11.44 -33.91 -6.21
C LYS A 38 9.94 -33.65 -6.44
N PHE A 39 9.15 -33.55 -5.38
CA PHE A 39 7.72 -33.26 -5.46
C PHE A 39 7.45 -31.85 -5.98
N ILE A 40 8.12 -30.82 -5.41
CA ILE A 40 8.00 -29.43 -5.83
C ILE A 40 8.59 -29.24 -7.24
N TYR A 41 9.71 -29.89 -7.56
CA TYR A 41 10.31 -29.86 -8.89
C TYR A 41 9.35 -30.46 -9.95
N THR A 42 8.66 -31.53 -9.66
CA THR A 42 7.67 -32.13 -10.57
C THR A 42 6.49 -31.18 -10.81
N ILE A 43 6.00 -30.50 -9.76
CA ILE A 43 4.91 -29.52 -9.87
C ILE A 43 5.36 -28.27 -10.65
N ILE A 44 6.57 -27.76 -10.41
CA ILE A 44 7.07 -26.55 -11.04
C ILE A 44 7.49 -26.80 -12.50
N THR A 45 8.05 -27.95 -12.85
CA THR A 45 8.45 -28.27 -14.23
C THR A 45 7.25 -28.53 -15.14
N GLU A 46 6.10 -28.95 -14.61
CA GLU A 46 4.85 -29.03 -15.39
C GLU A 46 4.18 -27.67 -15.59
N SER A 47 4.42 -26.69 -14.69
CA SER A 47 3.72 -25.41 -14.70
C SER A 47 4.52 -24.22 -15.25
N ILE A 48 5.85 -24.25 -15.21
CA ILE A 48 6.71 -23.10 -15.62
C ILE A 48 8.06 -23.64 -16.16
N LYS A 49 8.35 -23.37 -17.43
CA LYS A 49 9.68 -23.59 -18.05
C LYS A 49 10.73 -22.64 -17.45
N LEU A 50 11.06 -22.76 -16.20
CA LEU A 50 12.14 -21.99 -15.57
C LEU A 50 13.44 -22.79 -15.53
N LYS A 51 14.51 -22.14 -16.01
CA LYS A 51 15.82 -22.71 -16.24
C LYS A 51 16.44 -23.32 -14.97
N GLU A 52 16.77 -24.59 -15.06
CA GLU A 52 17.41 -25.50 -14.10
C GLU A 52 18.72 -24.98 -13.44
N TYR A 53 19.31 -23.91 -13.99
CA TYR A 53 20.64 -23.42 -13.64
C TYR A 53 20.73 -22.57 -12.37
N LEU A 54 19.62 -22.01 -11.89
CA LEU A 54 19.66 -21.06 -10.75
C LEU A 54 19.28 -21.69 -9.40
N TYR A 55 18.42 -22.69 -9.40
CA TYR A 55 17.91 -23.29 -8.15
C TYR A 55 18.81 -24.32 -7.51
N ARG A 56 19.53 -25.12 -8.30
CA ARG A 56 20.45 -26.13 -7.78
C ARG A 56 21.61 -25.54 -6.96
N PRO A 57 22.36 -24.54 -7.45
CA PRO A 57 23.44 -23.95 -6.66
C PRO A 57 22.92 -23.17 -5.44
N LEU A 58 21.76 -22.52 -5.52
CA LEU A 58 21.19 -21.76 -4.39
C LEU A 58 20.68 -22.68 -3.28
N SER A 59 20.05 -23.81 -3.63
CA SER A 59 19.59 -24.79 -2.66
C SER A 59 20.75 -25.54 -1.99
N LEU A 60 21.80 -25.88 -2.75
CA LEU A 60 23.03 -26.44 -2.22
C LEU A 60 23.79 -25.46 -1.34
N PHE A 61 23.79 -24.18 -1.68
CA PHE A 61 24.41 -23.14 -0.88
C PHE A 61 23.63 -22.91 0.42
N LEU A 62 22.29 -22.87 0.40
CA LEU A 62 21.45 -22.73 1.59
C LEU A 62 21.53 -23.97 2.49
N THR A 63 21.52 -25.19 1.93
CA THR A 63 21.73 -26.42 2.71
C THR A 63 23.15 -26.49 3.26
N GLY A 64 24.16 -26.05 2.51
CA GLY A 64 25.54 -25.94 3.00
C GLY A 64 25.67 -24.96 4.16
N LEU A 65 25.04 -23.78 4.05
CA LEU A 65 25.01 -22.78 5.14
C LEU A 65 24.30 -23.31 6.39
N ILE A 66 23.18 -24.02 6.25
CA ILE A 66 22.48 -24.65 7.37
C ILE A 66 23.36 -25.74 7.99
N TYR A 67 24.04 -26.56 7.18
CA TYR A 67 24.95 -27.62 7.67
C TYR A 67 26.18 -27.04 8.37
N ILE A 68 26.78 -26.00 7.83
CA ILE A 68 27.90 -25.27 8.48
C ILE A 68 27.43 -24.61 9.78
N GLY A 69 26.24 -24.03 9.80
CA GLY A 69 25.64 -23.46 11.02
C GLY A 69 25.38 -24.51 12.09
N PHE A 70 24.92 -25.71 11.72
CA PHE A 70 24.75 -26.85 12.62
C PHE A 70 26.09 -27.41 13.12
N LEU A 71 27.09 -27.55 12.24
CA LEU A 71 28.43 -28.01 12.62
C LEU A 71 29.13 -27.03 13.55
N THR A 72 29.04 -25.73 13.28
CA THR A 72 29.63 -24.69 14.15
C THR A 72 28.88 -24.61 15.47
N TYR A 73 27.54 -24.70 15.49
CA TYR A 73 26.74 -24.77 16.71
C TYR A 73 27.13 -26.00 17.54
N PHE A 74 27.25 -27.16 16.89
CA PHE A 74 27.66 -28.41 17.56
C PHE A 74 29.05 -28.32 18.14
N PHE A 75 30.03 -27.83 17.37
CA PHE A 75 31.41 -27.71 17.82
C PHE A 75 31.54 -26.72 19.00
N ILE A 76 30.81 -25.61 18.92
CA ILE A 76 30.75 -24.61 20.00
C ILE A 76 29.99 -25.16 21.22
N SER A 77 28.89 -25.87 21.04
CA SER A 77 28.11 -26.46 22.14
C SER A 77 28.86 -27.59 22.83
N PHE A 78 29.62 -28.39 22.10
CA PHE A 78 30.42 -29.48 22.64
C PHE A 78 31.62 -28.98 23.44
N ILE A 79 32.30 -27.95 22.95
CA ILE A 79 33.52 -27.38 23.60
C ILE A 79 33.19 -26.41 24.75
N LEU A 80 32.04 -25.72 24.66
CA LEU A 80 31.64 -24.64 25.57
C LEU A 80 30.31 -24.91 26.28
N SER A 81 30.09 -26.12 26.78
CA SER A 81 28.79 -26.66 27.29
C SER A 81 28.00 -25.84 28.35
N GLY A 82 28.33 -24.63 28.63
CA GLY A 82 27.58 -23.69 29.46
C GLY A 82 27.29 -22.35 28.75
N PHE A 83 28.14 -21.96 27.84
CA PHE A 83 28.16 -20.61 27.27
C PHE A 83 27.24 -20.44 26.05
N ALA A 84 27.19 -21.46 25.19
CA ALA A 84 26.37 -21.40 23.96
C ALA A 84 24.86 -21.35 24.27
N SER A 85 24.41 -21.99 25.35
CA SER A 85 23.03 -21.96 25.80
C SER A 85 22.60 -20.55 26.29
N GLU A 86 23.49 -19.84 27.00
CA GLU A 86 23.21 -18.48 27.46
C GLU A 86 23.15 -17.47 26.30
N ILE A 87 24.07 -17.61 25.35
CA ILE A 87 24.12 -16.74 24.17
C ILE A 87 22.88 -16.97 23.29
N PHE A 88 22.53 -18.22 23.03
CA PHE A 88 21.34 -18.55 22.22
C PHE A 88 20.07 -18.05 22.91
N ASN A 89 19.92 -18.27 24.21
CA ASN A 89 18.77 -17.79 24.97
C ASN A 89 18.71 -16.26 25.04
N TYR A 90 19.85 -15.57 25.09
CA TYR A 90 19.95 -14.12 25.03
C TYR A 90 19.50 -13.62 23.66
N LEU A 91 20.01 -14.19 22.57
CA LEU A 91 19.64 -13.84 21.19
C LEU A 91 18.16 -14.08 20.92
N VAL A 92 17.62 -15.22 21.32
CA VAL A 92 16.19 -15.53 21.17
C VAL A 92 15.32 -14.56 21.99
N ARG A 93 15.77 -14.18 23.18
CA ARG A 93 15.05 -13.23 24.04
C ARG A 93 15.06 -11.83 23.48
N GLU A 94 16.17 -11.39 22.88
CA GLU A 94 16.32 -10.07 22.27
C GLU A 94 15.57 -9.99 20.92
N MET A 95 15.60 -11.03 20.14
CA MET A 95 14.76 -11.14 18.93
C MET A 95 13.25 -11.11 19.22
N ARG A 96 12.82 -11.70 20.37
CA ARG A 96 11.41 -11.67 20.79
C ARG A 96 10.95 -10.28 21.25
N LYS A 97 11.84 -9.46 21.80
CA LYS A 97 11.50 -8.11 22.27
C LYS A 97 11.25 -7.11 21.16
N GLN A 98 11.54 -7.44 19.90
CA GLN A 98 11.43 -6.55 18.73
C GLN A 98 12.04 -5.15 18.90
N GLN A 99 12.88 -4.95 19.90
CA GLN A 99 13.57 -3.68 20.13
C GLN A 99 14.94 -3.69 19.47
N LEU A 100 15.08 -2.84 18.46
CA LEU A 100 16.20 -2.63 17.57
C LEU A 100 17.39 -1.91 18.24
N LEU A 101 17.90 -2.46 19.32
CA LEU A 101 19.18 -2.02 19.89
C LEU A 101 20.30 -2.95 19.39
N PRO A 102 21.47 -2.42 19.01
CA PRO A 102 22.58 -3.24 18.60
C PRO A 102 22.99 -4.15 19.77
N VAL A 103 22.89 -5.46 19.53
CA VAL A 103 23.27 -6.49 20.50
C VAL A 103 24.79 -6.49 20.60
N THR A 104 25.34 -5.81 21.59
CA THR A 104 26.74 -5.93 21.94
C THR A 104 26.91 -7.00 23.01
N LEU A 105 27.36 -8.19 22.59
CA LEU A 105 27.72 -9.26 23.52
C LEU A 105 29.08 -8.96 24.15
N LYS A 106 29.13 -8.67 25.46
CA LYS A 106 30.37 -8.62 26.26
C LYS A 106 30.62 -9.97 26.90
N ILE A 107 31.66 -10.65 26.47
CA ILE A 107 32.11 -11.92 27.06
C ILE A 107 33.25 -11.65 28.02
N LYS A 108 33.12 -12.15 29.25
CA LYS A 108 33.97 -11.74 30.39
C LYS A 108 35.17 -12.65 30.69
N ASN A 109 35.38 -13.80 30.05
CA ASN A 109 36.48 -14.72 30.37
C ASN A 109 37.29 -15.14 29.14
N LYS A 110 38.61 -14.96 29.24
CA LYS A 110 39.61 -15.30 28.19
C LYS A 110 40.09 -16.75 28.32
N ILE A 111 39.88 -17.56 27.29
CA ILE A 111 40.61 -18.81 27.04
C ILE A 111 40.88 -18.96 25.55
N PHE A 112 41.92 -19.61 25.14
CA PHE A 112 42.69 -19.72 23.91
C PHE A 112 41.95 -19.80 22.52
N PHE A 113 40.63 -19.95 22.47
CA PHE A 113 39.83 -19.94 21.21
C PHE A 113 39.11 -18.60 20.97
N ILE A 114 39.50 -17.54 21.63
CA ILE A 114 38.77 -16.29 21.77
C ILE A 114 38.78 -15.48 20.49
N ASP A 115 39.86 -15.46 19.73
CA ASP A 115 39.99 -14.56 18.57
C ASP A 115 39.03 -14.95 17.42
N ILE A 116 38.91 -16.26 17.15
CA ILE A 116 37.95 -16.77 16.13
C ILE A 116 36.51 -16.54 16.58
N TYR A 117 36.23 -16.69 17.87
CA TYR A 117 34.90 -16.49 18.43
C TYR A 117 34.49 -15.01 18.43
N ASP A 118 35.38 -14.11 18.78
CA ASP A 118 35.16 -12.67 18.71
C ASP A 118 34.92 -12.21 17.25
N ASP A 119 35.62 -12.80 16.30
CA ASP A 119 35.41 -12.48 14.89
C ASP A 119 34.05 -13.01 14.35
N ILE A 120 33.67 -14.22 14.78
CA ILE A 120 32.32 -14.75 14.44
C ILE A 120 31.24 -13.88 15.05
N ILE A 121 31.37 -13.41 16.29
CA ILE A 121 30.43 -12.51 16.94
C ILE A 121 30.37 -11.17 16.23
N LYS A 122 31.51 -10.61 15.81
CA LYS A 122 31.54 -9.35 15.05
C LYS A 122 30.84 -9.49 13.70
N ILE A 123 31.09 -10.59 12.98
CA ILE A 123 30.42 -10.90 11.70
C ILE A 123 28.92 -11.03 11.93
N PHE A 124 28.50 -11.79 12.94
CA PHE A 124 27.07 -11.99 13.25
C PHE A 124 26.38 -10.68 13.68
N ASN A 125 27.01 -9.89 14.54
CA ASN A 125 26.49 -8.57 14.92
C ASN A 125 26.40 -7.61 13.73
N THR A 126 27.39 -7.65 12.84
CA THR A 126 27.37 -6.87 11.60
C THR A 126 26.25 -7.32 10.68
N PHE A 127 26.04 -8.63 10.52
CA PHE A 127 24.95 -9.19 9.73
C PHE A 127 23.57 -8.80 10.30
N ILE A 128 23.40 -8.92 11.62
CA ILE A 128 22.15 -8.51 12.29
C ILE A 128 21.90 -7.01 12.08
N ARG A 129 22.92 -6.17 12.26
CA ARG A 129 22.78 -4.72 12.03
C ARG A 129 22.37 -4.41 10.59
N LEU A 130 23.07 -4.98 9.61
CA LEU A 130 22.75 -4.81 8.20
C LEU A 130 21.34 -5.30 7.86
N PHE A 131 20.93 -6.45 8.39
CA PHE A 131 19.58 -6.99 8.18
C PHE A 131 18.50 -6.04 8.71
N PHE A 132 18.70 -5.46 9.89
CA PHE A 132 17.75 -4.51 10.46
C PHE A 132 17.78 -3.14 9.75
N GLU A 133 18.94 -2.65 9.33
CA GLU A 133 19.06 -1.43 8.51
C GLU A 133 18.31 -1.59 7.20
N VAL A 134 18.53 -2.69 6.46
CA VAL A 134 17.81 -2.99 5.21
C VAL A 134 16.31 -3.12 5.43
N LYS A 135 15.88 -3.77 6.52
CA LYS A 135 14.46 -3.88 6.86
C LYS A 135 13.85 -2.52 7.17
N GLN A 136 14.53 -1.70 7.97
CA GLN A 136 14.05 -0.35 8.31
C GLN A 136 13.98 0.57 7.09
N ASP A 137 14.95 0.49 6.19
CA ASP A 137 14.94 1.26 4.94
C ASP A 137 13.84 0.79 3.99
N LYS A 138 13.60 -0.52 3.91
CA LYS A 138 12.45 -1.07 3.21
C LYS A 138 11.12 -0.55 3.77
N ASP A 139 10.95 -0.56 5.10
CA ASP A 139 9.72 -0.10 5.75
C ASP A 139 9.50 1.41 5.55
N LYS A 140 10.57 2.23 5.61
CA LYS A 140 10.53 3.65 5.26
C LYS A 140 10.16 3.86 3.81
N PHE A 141 10.79 3.11 2.90
CA PHE A 141 10.53 3.20 1.47
C PHE A 141 9.08 2.82 1.15
N LEU A 142 8.55 1.73 1.72
CA LEU A 142 7.15 1.34 1.57
C LEU A 142 6.19 2.41 2.10
N LYS A 143 6.53 3.05 3.22
CA LYS A 143 5.72 4.14 3.79
C LYS A 143 5.69 5.38 2.90
N VAL A 144 6.82 5.74 2.28
CA VAL A 144 6.88 6.81 1.27
C VAL A 144 6.08 6.44 0.03
N LEU A 145 6.21 5.20 -0.45
CA LEU A 145 5.42 4.70 -1.57
C LEU A 145 3.92 4.71 -1.28
N GLU A 146 3.49 4.38 -0.06
CA GLU A 146 2.08 4.44 0.36
C GLU A 146 1.47 5.83 0.25
N LEU A 147 2.26 6.87 0.46
CA LEU A 147 1.80 8.26 0.36
C LEU A 147 1.71 8.76 -1.09
N HIS A 148 2.47 8.16 -2.00
CA HIS A 148 2.63 8.67 -3.37
C HIS A 148 2.15 7.73 -4.47
N LEU A 149 1.88 6.45 -4.16
CA LEU A 149 1.38 5.49 -5.13
C LEU A 149 -0.11 5.22 -4.98
N ASP A 150 -0.77 5.08 -6.13
CA ASP A 150 -2.12 4.53 -6.18
C ASP A 150 -2.16 3.14 -5.53
N PRO A 151 -3.16 2.82 -4.67
CA PRO A 151 -3.27 1.53 -3.98
C PRO A 151 -3.25 0.31 -4.92
N ASN A 152 -3.72 0.44 -6.17
CA ASN A 152 -3.67 -0.65 -7.14
C ASN A 152 -2.25 -0.86 -7.67
N VAL A 153 -1.48 0.21 -7.88
CA VAL A 153 -0.07 0.13 -8.25
C VAL A 153 0.74 -0.54 -7.14
N LYS A 154 0.49 -0.18 -5.89
CA LYS A 154 1.10 -0.83 -4.72
C LYS A 154 0.80 -2.33 -4.71
N LYS A 155 -0.47 -2.72 -4.86
CA LYS A 155 -0.89 -4.12 -4.87
C LYS A 155 -0.26 -4.93 -6.00
N GLU A 156 -0.08 -4.33 -7.17
CA GLU A 156 0.62 -4.98 -8.29
C GLU A 156 2.13 -5.09 -8.07
N ILE A 157 2.76 -4.08 -7.45
CA ILE A 157 4.18 -4.15 -7.05
C ILE A 157 4.40 -5.27 -6.02
N GLU A 158 3.50 -5.44 -5.06
CA GLU A 158 3.58 -6.49 -4.05
C GLU A 158 3.37 -7.91 -4.63
N GLN A 159 2.60 -8.04 -5.71
CA GLN A 159 2.19 -9.35 -6.27
C GLN A 159 3.05 -9.81 -7.46
N ARG A 160 3.85 -8.94 -8.09
CA ARG A 160 4.60 -9.25 -9.31
C ARG A 160 6.10 -9.07 -9.13
N ASN A 161 6.88 -9.80 -9.92
CA ASN A 161 8.32 -9.55 -10.07
C ASN A 161 8.56 -8.17 -10.70
N ILE A 162 9.57 -7.46 -10.21
CA ILE A 162 9.94 -6.09 -10.62
C ILE A 162 10.05 -5.94 -12.16
N ASN A 163 10.43 -6.98 -12.88
CA ASN A 163 10.56 -6.96 -14.35
C ASN A 163 9.22 -7.06 -15.10
N GLU A 164 8.10 -7.27 -14.41
CA GLU A 164 6.76 -7.45 -15.00
C GLU A 164 5.79 -6.32 -14.62
N ILE A 165 6.27 -5.25 -13.97
CA ILE A 165 5.46 -4.08 -13.58
C ILE A 165 5.15 -3.21 -14.80
N TYR A 166 4.63 -3.81 -15.85
CA TYR A 166 3.96 -3.11 -16.93
C TYR A 166 2.44 -3.27 -16.71
N ILE A 167 1.84 -2.32 -15.98
CA ILE A 167 0.38 -2.27 -15.86
C ILE A 167 -0.15 -1.90 -17.23
N GLY A 168 -0.60 -2.91 -17.97
CA GLY A 168 -1.19 -2.70 -19.29
C GLY A 168 -2.43 -1.79 -19.18
N ASN A 169 -2.65 -1.01 -20.21
CA ASN A 169 -3.85 -0.16 -20.33
C ASN A 169 -5.11 -1.03 -20.42
N LYS A 170 -6.13 -0.70 -19.63
CA LYS A 170 -7.41 -1.42 -19.61
C LYS A 170 -8.56 -0.45 -19.81
N THR A 171 -9.50 -0.82 -20.67
CA THR A 171 -10.77 -0.11 -20.76
C THR A 171 -11.69 -0.58 -19.64
N LYS A 172 -12.21 0.36 -18.87
CA LYS A 172 -13.20 0.15 -17.81
C LYS A 172 -14.40 1.04 -18.03
N THR A 173 -15.52 0.70 -17.41
CA THR A 173 -16.72 1.53 -17.32
C THR A 173 -16.92 1.99 -15.89
N GLY A 174 -17.48 3.18 -15.70
CA GLY A 174 -17.77 3.72 -14.40
C GLY A 174 -18.13 5.20 -14.44
N THR A 175 -18.26 5.79 -13.27
CA THR A 175 -18.55 7.21 -13.08
C THR A 175 -17.30 7.96 -12.67
N ILE A 176 -17.02 9.03 -13.40
CA ILE A 176 -15.94 9.98 -13.14
C ILE A 176 -16.53 11.19 -12.40
N LEU A 177 -15.89 11.57 -11.32
CA LEU A 177 -16.20 12.78 -10.56
C LEU A 177 -15.03 13.75 -10.65
N PHE A 178 -15.32 14.97 -11.05
CA PHE A 178 -14.45 16.11 -10.85
C PHE A 178 -15.06 17.06 -9.83
N SER A 179 -14.25 17.55 -8.90
CA SER A 179 -14.65 18.65 -8.01
C SER A 179 -13.56 19.73 -8.01
N ASP A 180 -13.95 20.99 -7.82
CA ASP A 180 -13.04 22.12 -7.91
C ASP A 180 -13.56 23.29 -7.07
N LEU A 181 -12.65 24.05 -6.47
CA LEU A 181 -12.98 25.16 -5.57
C LEU A 181 -13.25 26.46 -6.35
N ARG A 182 -14.41 27.01 -6.18
CA ARG A 182 -14.77 28.33 -6.76
C ARG A 182 -14.20 29.46 -5.92
N GLY A 183 -13.51 30.38 -6.54
CA GLY A 183 -12.87 31.49 -5.86
C GLY A 183 -11.49 31.17 -5.24
N PHE A 184 -10.94 29.96 -5.47
CA PHE A 184 -9.66 29.57 -4.88
C PHE A 184 -8.49 30.41 -5.41
N THR A 185 -8.51 30.84 -6.68
CA THR A 185 -7.52 31.77 -7.24
C THR A 185 -7.44 33.05 -6.41
N TYR A 186 -8.59 33.63 -6.05
CA TYR A 186 -8.63 34.81 -5.16
C TYR A 186 -8.05 34.47 -3.78
N VAL A 187 -8.41 33.33 -3.21
CA VAL A 187 -7.87 32.90 -1.92
C VAL A 187 -6.34 32.76 -1.97
N SER A 188 -5.79 32.16 -3.05
CA SER A 188 -4.35 31.98 -3.21
C SER A 188 -3.58 33.28 -3.41
N GLU A 189 -4.22 34.35 -3.88
CA GLU A 189 -3.60 35.68 -4.08
C GLU A 189 -3.66 36.54 -2.82
N PHE A 190 -4.70 36.47 -2.01
CA PHE A 190 -4.98 37.41 -0.94
C PHE A 190 -4.79 36.88 0.48
N TYR A 191 -4.61 35.55 0.66
CA TYR A 191 -4.40 34.92 1.96
C TYR A 191 -2.95 34.45 2.11
N SER A 192 -2.51 34.29 3.35
CA SER A 192 -1.17 33.76 3.61
C SER A 192 -0.97 32.34 3.06
N PRO A 193 0.24 31.95 2.65
CA PRO A 193 0.53 30.61 2.17
C PRO A 193 0.08 29.51 3.15
N ASP A 194 0.23 29.71 4.46
CA ASP A 194 -0.16 28.75 5.48
C ASP A 194 -1.69 28.59 5.54
N GLU A 195 -2.45 29.67 5.40
CA GLU A 195 -3.91 29.61 5.34
C GLU A 195 -4.41 28.90 4.08
N VAL A 196 -3.80 29.19 2.93
CA VAL A 196 -4.09 28.54 1.65
C VAL A 196 -3.85 27.03 1.74
N VAL A 197 -2.68 26.64 2.24
CA VAL A 197 -2.32 25.21 2.42
C VAL A 197 -3.24 24.53 3.43
N MET A 198 -3.62 25.20 4.52
CA MET A 198 -4.55 24.65 5.51
C MET A 198 -5.93 24.42 4.90
N ILE A 199 -6.50 25.39 4.18
CA ILE A 199 -7.80 25.29 3.50
C ILE A 199 -7.75 24.11 2.52
N LEU A 200 -6.71 24.05 1.67
CA LEU A 200 -6.55 23.03 0.65
C LEU A 200 -6.43 21.62 1.28
N ASN A 201 -5.58 21.46 2.28
CA ASN A 201 -5.36 20.16 2.91
C ASN A 201 -6.62 19.65 3.65
N GLU A 202 -7.35 20.51 4.35
CA GLU A 202 -8.60 20.14 5.00
C GLU A 202 -9.66 19.72 3.97
N TYR A 203 -9.81 20.47 2.88
CA TYR A 203 -10.72 20.12 1.79
C TYR A 203 -10.37 18.79 1.13
N LEU A 204 -9.11 18.62 0.70
CA LEU A 204 -8.65 17.39 0.04
C LEU A 204 -8.80 16.18 0.95
N SER A 205 -8.46 16.32 2.24
CA SER A 205 -8.54 15.24 3.23
C SER A 205 -9.98 14.78 3.46
N GLU A 206 -10.90 15.71 3.73
CA GLU A 206 -12.30 15.36 3.99
C GLU A 206 -13.00 14.83 2.73
N SER A 207 -12.74 15.43 1.58
CA SER A 207 -13.26 14.95 0.30
C SER A 207 -12.78 13.53 -0.02
N THR A 208 -11.51 13.24 0.22
CA THR A 208 -10.94 11.89 0.03
C THR A 208 -11.60 10.85 0.93
N LYS A 209 -11.84 11.18 2.21
CA LYS A 209 -12.54 10.30 3.15
C LYS A 209 -13.95 9.97 2.64
N ILE A 210 -14.67 10.98 2.15
CA ILE A 210 -16.03 10.82 1.62
C ILE A 210 -16.02 9.96 0.35
N ILE A 211 -15.14 10.25 -0.60
CA ILE A 211 -15.00 9.46 -1.83
C ILE A 211 -14.76 7.99 -1.51
N ASN A 212 -13.81 7.70 -0.60
CA ASN A 212 -13.49 6.33 -0.17
C ASN A 212 -14.66 5.65 0.57
N LYS A 213 -15.42 6.39 1.41
CA LYS A 213 -16.63 5.90 2.10
C LYS A 213 -17.66 5.35 1.11
N TYR A 214 -17.78 5.96 -0.06
CA TYR A 214 -18.72 5.55 -1.11
C TYR A 214 -18.07 4.66 -2.19
N HIS A 215 -16.98 3.96 -1.87
CA HIS A 215 -16.27 3.04 -2.77
C HIS A 215 -15.68 3.70 -4.02
N GLY A 216 -15.52 5.02 -4.02
CA GLY A 216 -14.77 5.76 -5.01
C GLY A 216 -13.27 5.74 -4.68
N ARG A 217 -12.48 6.10 -5.66
CA ARG A 217 -11.02 6.22 -5.53
C ARG A 217 -10.56 7.57 -6.08
N VAL A 218 -9.82 8.32 -5.29
CA VAL A 218 -9.14 9.52 -5.80
C VAL A 218 -8.03 9.06 -6.74
N ASN A 219 -8.08 9.51 -7.99
CA ASN A 219 -7.04 9.22 -8.97
C ASN A 219 -5.88 10.22 -8.83
N LYS A 220 -6.19 11.50 -8.77
CA LYS A 220 -5.20 12.57 -8.56
C LYS A 220 -5.84 13.87 -8.07
N TYR A 221 -4.98 14.73 -7.53
CA TYR A 221 -5.27 16.13 -7.30
C TYR A 221 -4.67 16.97 -8.44
N ILE A 222 -5.38 17.99 -8.90
CA ILE A 222 -4.98 18.89 -9.98
C ILE A 222 -5.14 20.32 -9.43
N GLY A 223 -4.12 20.80 -8.72
CA GLY A 223 -4.27 22.02 -7.92
C GLY A 223 -5.28 21.82 -6.80
N ASP A 224 -6.36 22.59 -6.82
CA ASP A 224 -7.51 22.48 -5.91
C ASP A 224 -8.62 21.53 -6.45
N ALA A 225 -8.45 21.00 -7.65
CA ALA A 225 -9.39 20.03 -8.21
C ALA A 225 -9.08 18.59 -7.79
N ILE A 226 -10.12 17.78 -7.63
CA ILE A 226 -10.04 16.34 -7.38
C ILE A 226 -10.60 15.60 -8.59
N LEU A 227 -9.83 14.65 -9.12
CA LEU A 227 -10.32 13.62 -10.05
C LEU A 227 -10.52 12.33 -9.27
N ALA A 228 -11.76 11.86 -9.21
CA ALA A 228 -12.12 10.59 -8.60
C ALA A 228 -12.86 9.66 -9.57
N VAL A 229 -12.71 8.37 -9.34
CA VAL A 229 -13.27 7.30 -10.15
C VAL A 229 -14.12 6.37 -9.31
N PHE A 230 -15.33 6.10 -9.76
CA PHE A 230 -16.21 5.06 -9.21
C PHE A 230 -16.36 4.00 -10.32
N GLU A 231 -15.61 2.91 -10.17
CA GLU A 231 -15.64 1.84 -11.16
C GLU A 231 -16.96 1.06 -11.08
N GLU A 232 -17.44 0.58 -12.23
CA GLU A 232 -18.61 -0.28 -12.29
C GLU A 232 -18.38 -1.52 -11.40
N PRO A 233 -19.28 -1.77 -10.42
CA PRO A 233 -19.12 -2.87 -9.49
C PRO A 233 -19.33 -4.22 -10.20
N PRO A 234 -18.86 -5.33 -9.61
CA PRO A 234 -19.18 -6.67 -10.08
C PRO A 234 -20.70 -6.88 -10.16
N LYS A 235 -21.18 -7.72 -11.11
CA LYS A 235 -22.61 -7.96 -11.37
C LYS A 235 -23.44 -8.42 -10.15
N TYR A 236 -22.79 -8.97 -9.15
CA TYR A 236 -23.45 -9.41 -7.90
C TYR A 236 -23.48 -8.34 -6.80
N ALA A 237 -22.91 -7.18 -7.05
CA ALA A 237 -22.98 -6.08 -6.10
C ALA A 237 -24.37 -5.43 -6.09
N ASN A 238 -24.84 -5.06 -4.90
CA ASN A 238 -26.14 -4.44 -4.69
C ASN A 238 -26.07 -2.89 -4.71
N TYR A 239 -25.17 -2.33 -5.48
CA TYR A 239 -25.05 -0.88 -5.68
C TYR A 239 -24.60 -0.56 -7.12
N MET A 240 -24.85 0.68 -7.54
CA MET A 240 -24.40 1.22 -8.82
C MET A 240 -23.31 2.27 -8.60
N ASP A 241 -22.33 2.34 -9.49
CA ASP A 241 -21.23 3.30 -9.44
C ASP A 241 -21.72 4.75 -9.44
N GLN A 242 -22.71 5.09 -10.29
CA GLN A 242 -23.28 6.43 -10.36
C GLN A 242 -24.06 6.82 -9.10
N ASP A 243 -24.76 5.88 -8.44
CA ASP A 243 -25.45 6.14 -7.18
C ASP A 243 -24.44 6.50 -6.07
N LYS A 244 -23.36 5.74 -5.98
CA LYS A 244 -22.29 6.01 -5.02
C LYS A 244 -21.58 7.33 -5.28
N ALA A 245 -21.33 7.64 -6.57
CA ALA A 245 -20.71 8.91 -6.95
C ALA A 245 -21.58 10.13 -6.60
N ILE A 246 -22.92 10.03 -6.80
CA ILE A 246 -23.86 11.09 -6.42
C ILE A 246 -23.92 11.25 -4.90
N LEU A 247 -24.02 10.15 -4.15
CA LEU A 247 -24.02 10.21 -2.69
C LEU A 247 -22.73 10.84 -2.17
N ALA A 248 -21.58 10.50 -2.75
CA ALA A 248 -20.32 11.14 -2.42
C ALA A 248 -20.34 12.64 -2.72
N ALA A 249 -20.83 13.05 -3.88
CA ALA A 249 -20.93 14.45 -4.27
C ALA A 249 -21.84 15.27 -3.32
N LEU A 250 -22.97 14.70 -2.92
CA LEU A 250 -23.90 15.33 -1.95
C LEU A 250 -23.23 15.48 -0.57
N ASP A 251 -22.61 14.42 -0.06
CA ASP A 251 -21.89 14.48 1.22
C ASP A 251 -20.71 15.46 1.15
N MET A 252 -20.00 15.54 0.03
CA MET A 252 -18.92 16.51 -0.18
C MET A 252 -19.45 17.96 -0.08
N GLN A 253 -20.62 18.26 -0.68
CA GLN A 253 -21.22 19.59 -0.55
C GLN A 253 -21.57 19.92 0.89
N VAL A 254 -22.19 18.97 1.62
CA VAL A 254 -22.53 19.16 3.04
C VAL A 254 -21.28 19.39 3.88
N GLN A 255 -20.27 18.55 3.72
CA GLN A 255 -19.02 18.67 4.47
C GLN A 255 -18.26 19.95 4.13
N PHE A 256 -18.27 20.37 2.86
CA PHE A 256 -17.68 21.61 2.44
C PHE A 256 -18.33 22.83 3.13
N GLN A 257 -19.64 22.85 3.27
CA GLN A 257 -20.31 23.92 3.99
C GLN A 257 -19.88 24.01 5.47
N LEU A 258 -19.65 22.87 6.13
CA LEU A 258 -19.14 22.82 7.50
C LEU A 258 -17.71 23.36 7.57
N LEU A 259 -16.84 22.97 6.63
CA LEU A 259 -15.47 23.48 6.52
C LEU A 259 -15.48 25.00 6.24
N HIS A 260 -16.30 25.46 5.30
CA HIS A 260 -16.40 26.87 4.94
C HIS A 260 -16.83 27.72 6.14
N LYS A 261 -17.82 27.25 6.92
CA LYS A 261 -18.21 27.92 8.15
C LYS A 261 -17.05 28.02 9.14
N LYS A 262 -16.34 26.92 9.38
CA LYS A 262 -15.14 26.85 10.23
C LYS A 262 -14.05 27.83 9.76
N TRP A 263 -13.78 27.91 8.45
CA TRP A 263 -12.78 28.83 7.92
C TRP A 263 -13.19 30.29 8.04
N LYS A 264 -14.48 30.61 7.87
CA LYS A 264 -14.99 31.95 8.12
C LYS A 264 -14.79 32.39 9.57
N GLU A 265 -14.99 31.49 10.51
CA GLU A 265 -14.79 31.77 11.93
C GLU A 265 -13.30 31.91 12.29
N LYS A 266 -12.45 31.08 11.69
CA LYS A 266 -11.03 30.97 12.07
C LYS A 266 -10.10 31.93 11.30
N ILE A 267 -10.39 32.20 10.03
CA ILE A 267 -9.50 32.94 9.12
C ILE A 267 -10.10 34.31 8.80
N ASN A 268 -11.24 34.33 8.12
CA ASN A 268 -11.86 35.56 7.65
C ASN A 268 -13.37 35.38 7.44
N PRO A 269 -14.22 36.17 8.14
CA PRO A 269 -15.69 36.11 7.97
C PRO A 269 -16.16 36.38 6.53
N LEU A 270 -15.35 37.11 5.75
CA LEU A 270 -15.67 37.51 4.36
C LEU A 270 -15.14 36.47 3.33
N LEU A 271 -14.58 35.35 3.75
CA LEU A 271 -14.08 34.32 2.86
C LEU A 271 -15.16 33.85 1.89
N LYS A 272 -14.92 34.03 0.59
CA LYS A 272 -15.79 33.59 -0.49
C LYS A 272 -15.13 32.46 -1.24
N ILE A 273 -15.56 31.26 -0.94
CA ILE A 273 -15.10 30.04 -1.59
C ILE A 273 -16.27 29.08 -1.69
N GLY A 274 -16.40 28.37 -2.80
CA GLY A 274 -17.47 27.43 -3.03
C GLY A 274 -16.96 26.12 -3.65
N LEU A 275 -17.80 25.10 -3.72
CA LEU A 275 -17.47 23.81 -4.31
C LEU A 275 -18.38 23.56 -5.53
N GLY A 276 -17.77 23.33 -6.71
CA GLY A 276 -18.46 22.87 -7.90
C GLY A 276 -18.10 21.42 -8.18
N ILE A 277 -19.08 20.58 -8.58
CA ILE A 277 -18.86 19.16 -8.87
C ILE A 277 -19.48 18.80 -10.21
N GLY A 278 -18.77 18.03 -11.04
CA GLY A 278 -19.23 17.47 -12.29
C GLY A 278 -19.07 15.95 -12.33
N LEU A 279 -20.11 15.23 -12.77
CA LEU A 279 -20.08 13.77 -12.90
C LEU A 279 -20.50 13.35 -14.31
N SER A 280 -19.77 12.39 -14.87
CA SER A 280 -20.09 11.73 -16.14
C SER A 280 -19.85 10.24 -16.04
N ARG A 281 -20.69 9.43 -16.68
CA ARG A 281 -20.56 7.97 -16.71
C ARG A 281 -20.28 7.48 -18.12
N GLY A 282 -19.43 6.48 -18.25
CA GLY A 282 -19.10 5.87 -19.53
C GLY A 282 -17.79 5.09 -19.50
N PRO A 283 -17.30 4.66 -20.66
CA PRO A 283 -16.01 3.99 -20.77
C PRO A 283 -14.86 4.98 -20.63
N PHE A 284 -13.76 4.51 -20.02
CA PHE A 284 -12.50 5.23 -19.91
C PHE A 284 -11.34 4.23 -19.93
N LEU A 285 -10.17 4.70 -20.32
CA LEU A 285 -8.94 3.95 -20.27
C LEU A 285 -8.24 4.22 -18.93
N VAL A 286 -7.77 3.18 -18.26
CA VAL A 286 -6.95 3.26 -17.06
C VAL A 286 -5.61 2.55 -17.29
N GLY A 287 -4.52 3.19 -16.94
CA GLY A 287 -3.19 2.60 -17.10
C GLY A 287 -2.05 3.59 -16.87
N ASN A 288 -0.83 3.13 -17.15
CA ASN A 288 0.37 3.95 -17.09
C ASN A 288 0.47 4.81 -18.36
N ILE A 289 0.40 6.11 -18.18
CA ILE A 289 0.42 7.10 -19.26
C ILE A 289 1.54 8.08 -19.00
N GLY A 290 2.41 8.30 -20.00
CA GLY A 290 3.53 9.20 -19.87
C GLY A 290 4.69 8.88 -20.80
N SER A 291 5.87 9.33 -20.43
CA SER A 291 7.14 9.04 -21.11
C SER A 291 7.93 7.98 -20.36
N GLU A 292 8.99 7.46 -20.99
CA GLU A 292 9.91 6.47 -20.36
C GLU A 292 10.45 6.94 -18.99
N ASN A 293 10.64 8.25 -18.82
CA ASN A 293 11.21 8.82 -17.59
C ASN A 293 10.14 9.32 -16.59
N ARG A 294 8.86 9.37 -16.99
CA ARG A 294 7.78 9.86 -16.12
C ARG A 294 6.45 9.23 -16.54
N MET A 295 6.06 8.21 -15.80
CA MET A 295 4.78 7.52 -15.91
C MET A 295 3.85 7.95 -14.80
N GLU A 296 2.56 8.06 -15.13
CA GLU A 296 1.48 8.30 -14.17
C GLU A 296 0.38 7.27 -14.38
N TYR A 297 0.01 6.57 -13.31
CA TYR A 297 -1.15 5.70 -13.36
C TYR A 297 -2.42 6.54 -13.28
N THR A 298 -3.12 6.66 -14.39
CA THR A 298 -4.22 7.61 -14.51
C THR A 298 -5.33 7.11 -15.41
N VAL A 299 -6.42 7.86 -15.47
CA VAL A 299 -7.55 7.62 -16.34
C VAL A 299 -7.61 8.68 -17.44
N ILE A 300 -7.90 8.25 -18.67
CA ILE A 300 -8.15 9.12 -19.81
C ILE A 300 -9.36 8.65 -20.59
N GLY A 301 -9.99 9.57 -21.31
CA GLY A 301 -11.11 9.28 -22.20
C GLY A 301 -12.10 10.41 -22.27
N ASP A 302 -13.06 10.24 -23.16
CA ASP A 302 -14.12 11.20 -23.38
C ASP A 302 -14.97 11.44 -22.11
N THR A 303 -15.28 10.36 -21.38
CA THR A 303 -15.99 10.41 -20.10
C THR A 303 -15.26 11.28 -19.07
N VAL A 304 -13.92 11.17 -19.00
CA VAL A 304 -13.08 11.96 -18.08
C VAL A 304 -13.11 13.45 -18.43
N ASN A 305 -12.93 13.74 -19.73
CA ASN A 305 -12.97 15.11 -20.23
C ASN A 305 -14.36 15.74 -20.06
N PHE A 306 -15.41 14.94 -20.19
CA PHE A 306 -16.78 15.44 -20.05
C PHE A 306 -17.07 15.79 -18.57
N ALA A 307 -16.71 14.92 -17.62
CA ALA A 307 -16.83 15.21 -16.17
C ALA A 307 -16.08 16.49 -15.77
N SER A 308 -14.84 16.67 -16.27
CA SER A 308 -14.06 17.90 -16.05
C SER A 308 -14.80 19.16 -16.53
N ARG A 309 -15.43 19.08 -17.70
CA ARG A 309 -16.19 20.23 -18.24
C ARG A 309 -17.49 20.49 -17.51
N LEU A 310 -18.21 19.46 -17.09
CA LEU A 310 -19.36 19.61 -16.21
C LEU A 310 -18.97 20.27 -14.89
N CYS A 311 -17.81 19.89 -14.34
CA CYS A 311 -17.27 20.57 -13.18
C CYS A 311 -16.97 22.03 -13.46
N SER A 312 -16.33 22.38 -14.59
CA SER A 312 -15.94 23.76 -14.89
C SER A 312 -17.13 24.72 -15.03
N ILE A 313 -18.30 24.24 -15.47
CA ILE A 313 -19.52 25.05 -15.57
C ILE A 313 -20.39 25.03 -14.30
N ALA A 314 -20.12 24.11 -13.37
CA ALA A 314 -20.82 24.05 -12.09
C ALA A 314 -20.54 25.30 -11.25
N LYS A 315 -21.60 25.94 -10.77
CA LYS A 315 -21.52 27.07 -9.84
C LYS A 315 -21.20 26.58 -8.43
N GLU A 316 -20.96 27.53 -7.52
CA GLU A 316 -20.85 27.22 -6.09
C GLU A 316 -22.06 26.44 -5.60
N GLY A 317 -21.82 25.36 -4.85
CA GLY A 317 -22.84 24.45 -4.31
C GLY A 317 -23.50 23.55 -5.35
N GLN A 318 -23.11 23.58 -6.62
CA GLN A 318 -23.78 22.88 -7.70
C GLN A 318 -23.09 21.53 -8.02
N ILE A 319 -23.94 20.51 -8.25
CA ILE A 319 -23.52 19.19 -8.72
C ILE A 319 -24.17 18.99 -10.09
N ILE A 320 -23.37 18.94 -11.16
CA ILE A 320 -23.85 18.76 -12.53
C ILE A 320 -23.57 17.32 -12.98
N ILE A 321 -24.58 16.68 -13.56
CA ILE A 321 -24.47 15.30 -14.07
C ILE A 321 -24.78 15.24 -15.56
N SER A 322 -24.21 14.23 -16.25
CA SER A 322 -24.49 13.91 -17.64
C SER A 322 -25.87 13.25 -17.82
N ASP A 323 -26.39 13.31 -19.05
CA ASP A 323 -27.65 12.68 -19.44
C ASP A 323 -27.66 11.15 -19.19
N ASP A 324 -26.51 10.48 -19.38
CA ASP A 324 -26.37 9.04 -19.10
C ASP A 324 -26.60 8.69 -17.63
N ILE A 325 -26.11 9.52 -16.71
CA ILE A 325 -26.37 9.35 -15.28
C ILE A 325 -27.87 9.62 -15.00
N TYR A 326 -28.41 10.72 -15.51
CA TYR A 326 -29.80 11.09 -15.27
C TYR A 326 -30.77 10.00 -15.73
N LYS A 327 -30.65 9.51 -16.95
CA LYS A 327 -31.51 8.45 -17.47
C LYS A 327 -31.53 7.17 -16.66
N THR A 328 -30.41 6.81 -16.09
CA THR A 328 -30.32 5.59 -15.24
C THR A 328 -30.85 5.81 -13.82
N MET A 329 -30.97 7.06 -13.36
CA MET A 329 -31.33 7.42 -12.00
C MET A 329 -32.53 8.38 -11.90
N GLU A 330 -33.28 8.61 -12.97
CA GLU A 330 -34.38 9.57 -13.04
C GLU A 330 -35.37 9.43 -11.89
N ASN A 331 -35.75 8.20 -11.55
CA ASN A 331 -36.68 7.93 -10.45
C ASN A 331 -36.10 8.19 -9.05
N LEU A 332 -34.77 8.24 -8.94
CA LEU A 332 -34.04 8.35 -7.67
C LEU A 332 -33.54 9.77 -7.39
N LEU A 333 -33.60 10.67 -8.38
CA LEU A 333 -33.05 12.02 -8.23
C LEU A 333 -34.14 13.09 -8.30
N VAL A 334 -33.86 14.19 -7.60
CA VAL A 334 -34.52 15.48 -7.82
C VAL A 334 -33.49 16.39 -8.46
N VAL A 335 -33.76 16.86 -9.67
CA VAL A 335 -32.83 17.66 -10.46
C VAL A 335 -33.49 18.90 -11.02
N ASP A 336 -32.71 19.94 -11.26
CA ASP A 336 -33.08 21.01 -12.20
C ASP A 336 -32.54 20.66 -13.59
N VAL A 337 -33.37 20.73 -14.61
CA VAL A 337 -32.94 20.61 -15.98
C VAL A 337 -32.24 21.92 -16.39
N LEU A 338 -31.00 21.83 -16.82
CA LEU A 338 -30.25 23.00 -17.28
C LEU A 338 -30.33 23.15 -18.78
N GLU A 339 -29.99 24.33 -19.29
CA GLU A 339 -29.88 24.51 -20.74
C GLU A 339 -28.79 23.59 -21.31
N PRO A 340 -29.04 22.95 -22.45
CA PRO A 340 -28.08 22.11 -23.10
C PRO A 340 -26.80 22.87 -23.47
N VAL A 341 -25.64 22.30 -23.13
CA VAL A 341 -24.33 22.94 -23.31
C VAL A 341 -23.59 22.40 -24.53
N GLU A 342 -22.91 23.29 -25.22
CA GLU A 342 -21.92 22.90 -26.23
C GLU A 342 -20.59 22.60 -25.52
N ILE A 343 -20.00 21.47 -25.89
CA ILE A 343 -18.76 21.04 -25.26
C ILE A 343 -17.61 21.13 -26.26
N LYS A 344 -16.61 21.92 -25.96
CA LYS A 344 -15.45 22.14 -26.82
C LYS A 344 -14.84 20.78 -27.24
N GLY A 345 -14.79 20.51 -28.56
CA GLY A 345 -14.29 19.27 -29.16
C GLY A 345 -15.31 18.13 -29.24
N LYS A 346 -16.59 18.42 -28.96
CA LYS A 346 -17.72 17.53 -29.26
C LYS A 346 -18.69 18.24 -30.19
N THR A 347 -19.36 17.48 -31.07
CA THR A 347 -20.43 18.00 -31.96
C THR A 347 -21.76 17.91 -31.25
N GLY A 348 -22.54 19.01 -31.31
CA GLY A 348 -23.89 19.07 -30.76
C GLY A 348 -23.99 19.60 -29.31
N LYS A 349 -25.25 19.70 -28.87
CA LYS A 349 -25.59 20.13 -27.49
C LYS A 349 -25.89 18.92 -26.62
N TYR A 350 -25.42 18.95 -25.39
CA TYR A 350 -25.60 17.88 -24.43
C TYR A 350 -26.52 18.32 -23.31
N ASN A 351 -27.53 17.49 -23.02
CA ASN A 351 -28.41 17.71 -21.89
C ASN A 351 -27.65 17.46 -20.61
N ILE A 352 -27.80 18.36 -19.63
CA ILE A 352 -27.16 18.32 -18.35
C ILE A 352 -28.15 18.67 -17.23
N TYR A 353 -27.92 18.17 -16.06
CA TYR A 353 -28.84 18.28 -14.96
C TYR A 353 -28.10 18.68 -13.68
N SER A 354 -28.72 19.57 -12.87
CA SER A 354 -28.21 19.95 -11.56
C SER A 354 -28.91 19.14 -10.48
N VAL A 355 -28.15 18.29 -9.76
CA VAL A 355 -28.70 17.47 -8.68
C VAL A 355 -29.00 18.32 -7.46
N LYS A 356 -30.25 18.23 -6.96
CA LYS A 356 -30.68 18.84 -5.69
C LYS A 356 -30.60 17.87 -4.52
N THR A 357 -31.18 16.70 -4.71
CA THR A 357 -31.17 15.66 -3.69
C THR A 357 -31.46 14.28 -4.29
N ARG A 358 -31.12 13.25 -3.54
CA ARG A 358 -31.54 11.87 -3.83
C ARG A 358 -32.78 11.53 -3.02
N LYS A 359 -33.79 10.99 -3.70
CA LYS A 359 -35.01 10.51 -3.04
C LYS A 359 -34.67 9.31 -2.16
N MET A 360 -35.20 9.25 -0.94
CA MET A 360 -35.16 8.03 -0.14
C MET A 360 -36.14 7.03 -0.77
N LEU A 361 -35.67 5.81 -1.02
CA LEU A 361 -36.58 4.69 -1.28
C LEU A 361 -37.33 4.39 0.02
N VAL A 362 -38.62 4.63 0.05
CA VAL A 362 -39.52 4.26 1.16
C VAL A 362 -39.76 2.77 1.13
#